data_77288da007eed016d30bc795380c7dd6
#
_entry.id   77288da007eed016d30bc795380c7dd6
#
_cell.length_a   1.000
_cell.length_b   1.000
_cell.length_c   1.000
_cell.angle_alpha   90.00
_cell.angle_beta   90.00
_cell.angle_gamma   90.00
#
_symmetry.space_group_name_H-M   'P 1'
#
loop_
_entity.id
_entity.type
_entity.pdbx_description
1 polymer ?
#
loop_
_entity_poly.entity_id
_entity_poly.type
_entity_poly.pdbx_seq_one_letter_code
_entity_poly.pdbx_strand_id
1 'polypeptide(L)'
;MYHGEYLPDAIYEDWSSGERERLAALYLTGAGHLARLLLDEGELIEAIDWSQKVLAVDNCWEDAYRLLMRAHVANGNRPLAIRTYRQCQEALANELGLEPMAETTGLFNQINAGTD
;
A
#
# COMPACT_ATOMS: atom_id res chain seq x y z
N MET A 1 -10.24 -8.84 -6.03
CA MET A 1 -9.55 -8.94 -6.46
C MET A 1 -9.02 -8.26 -7.20
N TYR A 2 -8.53 -8.26 -7.29
CA TYR A 2 -8.15 -7.79 -7.94
C TYR A 2 -8.02 -8.00 -8.83
N HIS A 3 -8.02 -8.32 -9.17
CA HIS A 3 -7.62 -8.92 -9.82
C HIS A 3 -7.33 -8.90 -10.76
N GLY A 4 -7.43 -8.74 -10.62
CA GLY A 4 -7.33 -9.45 -11.63
C GLY A 4 -7.13 -8.88 -12.97
N GLU A 5 -7.30 -7.69 -13.17
CA GLU A 5 -7.19 -7.09 -14.50
C GLU A 5 -5.81 -7.22 -15.09
N TYR A 6 -4.80 -7.24 -14.23
CA TYR A 6 -3.41 -7.27 -14.67
C TYR A 6 -2.89 -8.69 -14.76
N LEU A 7 -3.52 -9.60 -14.04
CA LEU A 7 -3.12 -11.00 -13.97
C LEU A 7 -4.36 -11.84 -14.19
N PRO A 8 -4.68 -12.15 -15.44
CA PRO A 8 -5.86 -12.98 -15.73
C PRO A 8 -5.79 -14.29 -14.94
N ASP A 9 -6.89 -14.65 -14.32
CA ASP A 9 -6.93 -15.81 -13.45
C ASP A 9 -6.49 -17.08 -14.16
N ALA A 10 -6.91 -17.26 -15.40
CA ALA A 10 -6.58 -18.48 -16.15
C ALA A 10 -5.07 -18.64 -16.31
N ILE A 11 -4.36 -17.56 -16.60
CA ILE A 11 -2.91 -17.61 -16.75
C ILE A 11 -2.25 -17.83 -15.40
N TYR A 12 -2.75 -17.14 -14.38
CA TYR A 12 -2.17 -17.21 -13.04
C TYR A 12 -2.29 -18.61 -12.45
N GLU A 13 -3.41 -19.26 -12.68
CA GLU A 13 -3.67 -20.59 -12.14
C GLU A 13 -2.79 -21.68 -12.76
N ASP A 14 -2.32 -21.45 -13.97
CA ASP A 14 -1.45 -22.41 -14.65
C ASP A 14 -0.02 -22.39 -14.12
N TRP A 15 0.31 -21.43 -13.25
CA TRP A 15 1.67 -21.25 -12.77
C TRP A 15 1.87 -21.97 -11.45
N SER A 16 3.09 -22.40 -11.19
CA SER A 16 3.44 -23.00 -9.91
C SER A 16 3.32 -21.99 -8.79
N SER A 17 3.27 -22.48 -7.54
CA SER A 17 3.21 -21.59 -6.38
C SER A 17 4.37 -20.61 -6.34
N GLY A 18 5.58 -21.09 -6.62
CA GLY A 18 6.75 -20.22 -6.62
C GLY A 18 6.68 -19.17 -7.69
N GLU A 19 6.16 -19.53 -8.88
CA GLU A 19 6.00 -18.59 -9.96
C GLU A 19 4.93 -17.57 -9.64
N ARG A 20 3.85 -17.99 -8.99
CA ARG A 20 2.79 -17.05 -8.58
C ARG A 20 3.31 -16.05 -7.57
N GLU A 21 4.10 -16.50 -6.61
CA GLU A 21 4.66 -15.62 -5.60
C GLU A 21 5.60 -14.59 -6.22
N ARG A 22 6.44 -15.06 -7.15
CA ARG A 22 7.36 -14.16 -7.82
C ARG A 22 6.62 -13.13 -8.66
N LEU A 23 5.58 -13.56 -9.38
CA LEU A 23 4.80 -12.65 -10.20
C LEU A 23 4.08 -11.62 -9.34
N ALA A 24 3.51 -12.06 -8.21
CA ALA A 24 2.86 -11.14 -7.29
C ALA A 24 3.85 -10.12 -6.74
N ALA A 25 5.07 -10.56 -6.38
CA ALA A 25 6.08 -9.65 -5.86
C ALA A 25 6.48 -8.62 -6.92
N LEU A 26 6.62 -9.05 -8.17
CA LEU A 26 6.93 -8.13 -9.25
C LEU A 26 5.82 -7.10 -9.44
N TYR A 27 4.56 -7.56 -9.40
CA TYR A 27 3.42 -6.66 -9.52
C TYR A 27 3.43 -5.63 -8.38
N LEU A 28 3.62 -6.11 -7.15
CA LEU A 28 3.60 -5.22 -5.99
C LEU A 28 4.72 -4.18 -6.05
N THR A 29 5.91 -4.61 -6.45
CA THR A 29 7.04 -3.70 -6.58
C THR A 29 6.77 -2.65 -7.66
N GLY A 30 6.28 -3.09 -8.82
CA GLY A 30 6.01 -2.17 -9.93
C GLY A 30 4.88 -1.21 -9.61
N ALA A 31 3.80 -1.71 -9.02
CA ALA A 31 2.66 -0.87 -8.67
C ALA A 31 3.04 0.13 -7.57
N GLY A 32 3.87 -0.29 -6.62
CA GLY A 32 4.36 0.62 -5.59
C GLY A 32 5.23 1.73 -6.17
N HIS A 33 6.09 1.39 -7.11
CA HIS A 33 6.89 2.38 -7.81
C HIS A 33 6.03 3.39 -8.54
N LEU A 34 5.01 2.90 -9.24
CA LEU A 34 4.10 3.77 -9.97
C LEU A 34 3.36 4.71 -9.01
N ALA A 35 2.88 4.16 -7.90
CA ALA A 35 2.19 4.98 -6.91
C ALA A 35 3.09 6.08 -6.37
N ARG A 36 4.35 5.76 -6.12
CA ARG A 36 5.31 6.75 -5.63
C ARG A 36 5.55 7.84 -6.66
N LEU A 37 5.73 7.47 -7.92
CA LEU A 37 5.93 8.47 -8.97
C LEU A 37 4.72 9.37 -9.11
N LEU A 38 3.52 8.80 -9.04
CA LEU A 38 2.31 9.59 -9.13
C LEU A 38 2.19 10.55 -7.94
N LEU A 39 2.54 10.08 -6.77
CA LEU A 39 2.54 10.94 -5.58
C LEU A 39 3.51 12.10 -5.74
N ASP A 40 4.71 11.83 -6.23
CA ASP A 40 5.74 12.86 -6.42
C ASP A 40 5.30 13.89 -7.44
N GLU A 41 4.49 13.48 -8.42
CA GLU A 41 4.01 14.39 -9.45
C GLU A 41 2.72 15.10 -9.07
N GLY A 42 2.20 14.81 -7.88
CA GLY A 42 0.99 15.46 -7.42
C GLY A 42 -0.30 14.83 -7.90
N GLU A 43 -0.20 13.66 -8.54
CA GLU A 43 -1.38 12.92 -9.02
C GLU A 43 -1.92 12.09 -7.87
N LEU A 44 -2.55 12.77 -6.91
CA LEU A 44 -2.88 12.16 -5.64
C LEU A 44 -3.93 11.06 -5.74
N ILE A 45 -4.97 11.31 -6.53
CA ILE A 45 -6.05 10.32 -6.67
C ILE A 45 -5.53 9.03 -7.27
N GLU A 46 -4.69 9.13 -8.30
CA GLU A 46 -4.13 7.95 -8.92
C GLU A 46 -3.13 7.26 -8.00
N ALA A 47 -2.35 8.02 -7.22
CA ALA A 47 -1.44 7.44 -6.26
C ALA A 47 -2.20 6.65 -5.20
N ILE A 48 -3.32 7.18 -4.72
CA ILE A 48 -4.17 6.49 -3.77
C ILE A 48 -4.71 5.21 -4.38
N ASP A 49 -5.19 5.29 -5.61
CA ASP A 49 -5.78 4.13 -6.28
C ASP A 49 -4.77 2.99 -6.42
N TRP A 50 -3.55 3.31 -6.88
CA TRP A 50 -2.54 2.28 -7.04
C TRP A 50 -2.07 1.70 -5.71
N SER A 51 -1.97 2.53 -4.69
CA SER A 51 -1.61 2.04 -3.36
C SER A 51 -2.68 1.08 -2.84
N GLN A 52 -3.94 1.39 -3.06
CA GLN A 52 -5.02 0.50 -2.64
C GLN A 52 -5.01 -0.82 -3.40
N LYS A 53 -4.64 -0.78 -4.68
CA LYS A 53 -4.50 -2.00 -5.47
C LYS A 53 -3.41 -2.90 -4.92
N VAL A 54 -2.29 -2.30 -4.49
CA VAL A 54 -1.22 -3.07 -3.86
C VAL A 54 -1.74 -3.75 -2.59
N LEU A 55 -2.48 -3.03 -1.77
CA LEU A 55 -2.98 -3.57 -0.52
C LEU A 55 -4.07 -4.62 -0.73
N ALA A 56 -4.76 -4.57 -1.86
CA ALA A 56 -5.74 -5.61 -2.19
C ALA A 56 -5.05 -6.94 -2.48
N VAL A 57 -3.81 -6.90 -2.94
CA VAL A 57 -3.03 -8.10 -3.19
C VAL A 57 -2.30 -8.55 -1.93
N ASP A 58 -1.71 -7.61 -1.20
CA ASP A 58 -0.98 -7.91 0.03
C ASP A 58 -1.26 -6.80 1.05
N ASN A 59 -2.13 -7.10 2.00
CA ASN A 59 -2.56 -6.08 2.97
C ASN A 59 -1.54 -5.80 4.06
N CYS A 60 -0.36 -6.43 3.97
CA CYS A 60 0.75 -6.16 4.89
C CYS A 60 1.89 -5.40 4.23
N TRP A 61 1.68 -4.87 3.03
CA TRP A 61 2.72 -4.17 2.28
C TRP A 61 2.85 -2.74 2.82
N GLU A 62 3.79 -2.55 3.75
CA GLU A 62 3.87 -1.30 4.50
C GLU A 62 4.15 -0.07 3.64
N ASP A 63 4.95 -0.25 2.59
CA ASP A 63 5.26 0.88 1.72
C ASP A 63 3.98 1.50 1.15
N ALA A 64 3.00 0.68 0.80
CA ALA A 64 1.73 1.17 0.28
C ALA A 64 0.94 1.94 1.32
N TYR A 65 0.99 1.49 2.58
CA TYR A 65 0.35 2.25 3.64
C TYR A 65 0.98 3.62 3.81
N ARG A 66 2.31 3.69 3.74
CA ARG A 66 3.00 4.98 3.86
C ARG A 66 2.65 5.90 2.70
N LEU A 67 2.58 5.36 1.48
CA LEU A 67 2.18 6.14 0.32
C LEU A 67 0.75 6.68 0.47
N LEU A 68 -0.16 5.82 0.95
CA LEU A 68 -1.53 6.26 1.21
C LEU A 68 -1.58 7.36 2.24
N MET A 69 -0.84 7.22 3.33
CA MET A 69 -0.83 8.23 4.37
C MET A 69 -0.36 9.57 3.81
N ARG A 70 0.72 9.55 3.04
CA ARG A 70 1.25 10.78 2.45
C ARG A 70 0.27 11.40 1.46
N ALA A 71 -0.36 10.55 0.63
CA ALA A 71 -1.30 11.04 -0.37
C ALA A 71 -2.53 11.66 0.29
N HIS A 72 -3.04 11.03 1.36
CA HIS A 72 -4.19 11.58 2.06
C HIS A 72 -3.86 12.92 2.71
N VAL A 73 -2.68 13.04 3.31
CA VAL A 73 -2.27 14.31 3.91
C VAL A 73 -2.15 15.37 2.83
N ALA A 74 -1.52 15.04 1.71
CA ALA A 74 -1.37 15.99 0.61
C ALA A 74 -2.71 16.39 0.04
N ASN A 75 -3.69 15.49 0.12
CA ASN A 75 -5.04 15.77 -0.37
C ASN A 75 -5.92 16.47 0.68
N GLY A 76 -5.33 16.86 1.80
CA GLY A 76 -6.04 17.58 2.84
C GLY A 76 -6.89 16.71 3.75
N ASN A 77 -6.67 15.39 3.73
CA ASN A 77 -7.49 14.46 4.49
C ASN A 77 -6.67 13.74 5.56
N ARG A 78 -6.26 14.50 6.56
CA ARG A 78 -5.45 13.98 7.64
C ARG A 78 -6.16 12.90 8.46
N PRO A 79 -7.45 13.02 8.77
CA PRO A 79 -8.12 11.93 9.50
C PRO A 79 -8.03 10.60 8.78
N LEU A 80 -8.13 10.60 7.46
CA LEU A 80 -8.05 9.37 6.69
C LEU A 80 -6.63 8.80 6.72
N ALA A 81 -5.62 9.67 6.73
CA ALA A 81 -4.25 9.22 6.88
C ALA A 81 -4.05 8.50 8.22
N ILE A 82 -4.63 9.03 9.28
CA ILE A 82 -4.55 8.41 10.60
C ILE A 82 -5.25 7.05 10.60
N ARG A 83 -6.42 6.96 9.98
CA ARG A 83 -7.12 5.68 9.86
C ARG A 83 -6.30 4.67 9.08
N THR A 84 -5.61 5.12 8.05
CA THR A 84 -4.76 4.26 7.24
C THR A 84 -3.66 3.62 8.09
N TYR A 85 -3.05 4.40 8.98
CA TYR A 85 -2.06 3.85 9.90
C TYR A 85 -2.66 2.78 10.80
N ARG A 86 -3.85 3.01 11.31
CA ARG A 86 -4.52 2.03 12.17
C ARG A 86 -4.84 0.74 11.41
N GLN A 87 -5.23 0.86 10.15
CA GLN A 87 -5.45 -0.31 9.30
C GLN A 87 -4.15 -1.09 9.13
N CYS A 88 -3.04 -0.37 8.98
CA CYS A 88 -1.72 -1.01 8.88
C CYS A 88 -1.41 -1.79 10.16
N GLN A 89 -1.63 -1.17 11.31
CA GLN A 89 -1.39 -1.84 12.58
C GLN A 89 -2.20 -3.13 12.71
N GLU A 90 -3.48 -3.05 12.35
CA GLU A 90 -4.36 -4.22 12.46
C GLU A 90 -3.94 -5.32 11.51
N ALA A 91 -3.63 -4.97 10.28
CA ALA A 91 -3.25 -5.97 9.28
C ALA A 91 -1.98 -6.71 9.71
N LEU A 92 -0.98 -5.96 10.15
CA LEU A 92 0.28 -6.56 10.58
C LEU A 92 0.10 -7.43 11.82
N ALA A 93 -0.69 -6.96 12.78
CA ALA A 93 -0.94 -7.72 14.00
C ALA A 93 -1.69 -9.01 13.69
N ASN A 94 -2.72 -8.93 12.85
CA ASN A 94 -3.58 -10.08 12.57
C ASN A 94 -2.90 -11.11 11.69
N GLU A 95 -2.12 -10.67 10.70
CA GLU A 95 -1.55 -11.57 9.71
C GLU A 95 -0.17 -12.07 10.10
N LEU A 96 0.64 -11.22 10.73
CA LEU A 96 2.04 -11.53 10.99
C LEU A 96 2.44 -11.44 12.46
N GLY A 97 1.57 -10.92 13.31
CA GLY A 97 1.91 -10.70 14.71
C GLY A 97 3.00 -9.67 14.92
N LEU A 98 3.08 -8.70 14.03
CA LEU A 98 4.12 -7.69 14.05
C LEU A 98 3.54 -6.31 14.24
N GLU A 99 4.42 -5.37 14.61
CA GLU A 99 4.08 -3.96 14.67
C GLU A 99 4.63 -3.27 13.42
N PRO A 100 4.09 -2.09 13.06
CA PRO A 100 4.64 -1.34 11.93
C PRO A 100 6.11 -0.99 12.15
N MET A 101 6.83 -0.85 11.05
CA MET A 101 8.23 -0.45 11.10
C MET A 101 8.37 0.96 11.63
N ALA A 102 9.57 1.28 12.11
CA ALA A 102 9.85 2.61 12.66
C ALA A 102 9.56 3.72 11.66
N GLU A 103 9.81 3.47 10.39
CA GLU A 103 9.52 4.42 9.32
C GLU A 103 8.03 4.78 9.29
N THR A 104 7.18 3.77 9.38
CA THR A 104 5.74 3.97 9.31
C THR A 104 5.24 4.68 10.56
N THR A 105 5.72 4.25 11.72
CA THR A 105 5.34 4.88 12.98
C THR A 105 5.81 6.32 13.04
N GLY A 106 7.03 6.59 12.55
CA GLY A 106 7.55 7.95 12.50
C GLY A 106 6.71 8.86 11.63
N LEU A 107 6.28 8.36 10.47
CA LEU A 107 5.42 9.11 9.60
C LEU A 107 4.07 9.41 10.28
N PHE A 108 3.50 8.41 10.94
CA PHE A 108 2.26 8.61 11.67
C PHE A 108 2.42 9.68 12.74
N ASN A 109 3.52 9.65 13.48
CA ASN A 109 3.75 10.63 14.54
C ASN A 109 3.83 12.04 13.99
N GLN A 110 4.47 12.22 12.84
CA GLN A 110 4.53 13.52 12.18
C GLN A 110 3.14 14.00 11.80
N ILE A 111 2.36 13.13 11.22
CA ILE A 111 1.00 13.47 10.79
C ILE A 111 0.14 13.80 11.99
N ASN A 112 0.22 12.99 13.03
CA ASN A 112 -0.60 13.15 14.22
C ASN A 112 -0.25 14.43 14.97
N ALA A 113 1.00 14.86 14.88
CA ALA A 113 1.45 16.11 15.52
C ALA A 113 1.05 17.35 14.70
N GLY A 114 0.56 17.14 13.49
CA GLY A 114 0.15 18.25 12.65
C GLY A 114 1.29 18.93 11.92
N THR A 115 2.45 18.28 11.88
CA THR A 115 3.59 18.81 11.13
C THR A 115 3.68 18.05 9.82
N ASP A 116 3.43 18.70 8.76
CA ASP A 116 3.51 18.05 7.46
C ASP A 116 4.26 18.91 6.44
#